data_2a65ad666f3f87b7c303f340a2646aa5
#
_entry.id   2a65ad666f3f87b7c303f340a2646aa5
#
_cell.length_a   1.000
_cell.length_b   1.000
_cell.length_c   1.000
_cell.angle_alpha   90.00
_cell.angle_beta   90.00
_cell.angle_gamma   90.00
#
_symmetry.space_group_name_H-M   'P 1'
#
loop_
_entity.id
_entity.type
_entity.pdbx_description
1 polymer ?
#
loop_
_entity_poly.entity_id
_entity_poly.type
_entity_poly.pdbx_seq_one_letter_code
_entity_poly.pdbx_strand_id
1 'polypeptide(L)'
;FANGLPTYWGDQPIVAAPAYIGVVVFFLAVLALFIDKRKIKYVFFGGAMFALVLSWGKNFSLLTDFFIDYIPIYDKFRAVSSIQVILELCFPVLAIMGLQSFFIVEKPQQTKGILHTVLFGLGVMIILFVSKGAWSYAGSNDGLYLQNYGPGFVDALKADRMSLYTADLLRSAFFIVVIAAVLWLYTQKRLAQNTAIILVGILMIFDLFFVDKKYVSGKDFMNGREVAAPFQETPADIQILRDPSNYRVFEVSGNLSSARASYFHKSLGGYHAAKPRRIQQLFDYQIAKNNIEVLDFLNVKYIIQTDKEGKEFPTVNPNANGNA
;
A
#
# COMPACT_ATOMS: atom_id res chain seq x y z
N PHE A 1 -4.96 -9.94 -10.25
CA PHE A 1 -4.50 -10.17 -8.86
C PHE A 1 -5.50 -9.64 -7.86
N ALA A 2 -5.92 -8.38 -7.97
CA ALA A 2 -6.93 -7.79 -7.08
C ALA A 2 -8.32 -8.45 -7.19
N ASN A 3 -8.61 -9.05 -8.34
CA ASN A 3 -9.88 -9.75 -8.61
C ASN A 3 -9.78 -11.27 -8.47
N GLY A 4 -8.67 -11.77 -7.95
CA GLY A 4 -8.37 -13.19 -7.98
C GLY A 4 -8.25 -13.82 -6.59
N LEU A 5 -7.49 -14.86 -6.56
CA LEU A 5 -7.25 -15.67 -5.38
C LEU A 5 -6.42 -14.90 -4.33
N PRO A 6 -6.62 -15.15 -3.06
CA PRO A 6 -5.95 -14.51 -1.93
C PRO A 6 -4.50 -15.02 -1.79
N THR A 7 -3.63 -14.63 -2.72
CA THR A 7 -2.24 -15.09 -2.80
C THR A 7 -1.30 -14.39 -1.81
N TYR A 8 -1.74 -13.33 -1.13
CA TYR A 8 -0.98 -12.72 -0.05
C TYR A 8 -0.94 -13.65 1.18
N TRP A 9 0.25 -13.85 1.75
CA TRP A 9 0.44 -14.70 2.94
C TRP A 9 1.15 -14.01 4.11
N GLY A 10 1.28 -12.69 4.07
CA GLY A 10 1.78 -11.90 5.20
C GLY A 10 0.73 -11.67 6.28
N ASP A 11 1.17 -11.27 7.47
CA ASP A 11 0.30 -11.02 8.63
C ASP A 11 -0.20 -9.58 8.72
N GLN A 12 0.17 -8.71 7.78
CA GLN A 12 -0.31 -7.33 7.79
C GLN A 12 -1.73 -7.28 7.21
N PRO A 13 -2.70 -6.71 7.95
CA PRO A 13 -4.05 -6.52 7.44
C PRO A 13 -4.08 -5.41 6.37
N ILE A 14 -5.02 -5.52 5.43
CA ILE A 14 -5.34 -4.45 4.46
C ILE A 14 -4.13 -4.08 3.58
N VAL A 15 -3.40 -5.09 3.08
CA VAL A 15 -2.33 -4.89 2.09
C VAL A 15 -2.88 -5.22 0.71
N ALA A 16 -2.91 -4.22 -0.18
CA ALA A 16 -3.39 -4.37 -1.56
C ALA A 16 -2.25 -4.58 -2.56
N ALA A 17 -1.09 -3.96 -2.32
CA ALA A 17 0.07 -4.02 -3.19
C ALA A 17 1.35 -3.88 -2.36
N PRO A 18 2.48 -4.47 -2.79
CA PRO A 18 3.78 -4.26 -2.16
C PRO A 18 4.33 -2.87 -2.51
N ALA A 19 5.14 -2.30 -1.61
CA ALA A 19 6.02 -1.18 -1.92
C ALA A 19 7.19 -1.70 -2.77
N TYR A 20 7.01 -1.70 -4.09
CA TYR A 20 7.97 -2.25 -5.02
C TYR A 20 8.91 -1.20 -5.58
N ILE A 21 10.20 -1.29 -5.27
CA ILE A 21 11.22 -0.30 -5.66
C ILE A 21 11.86 -0.64 -7.02
N GLY A 22 11.81 -1.87 -7.44
CA GLY A 22 12.46 -2.40 -8.64
C GLY A 22 13.85 -2.99 -8.38
N VAL A 23 14.11 -4.13 -9.02
CA VAL A 23 15.39 -4.85 -8.92
C VAL A 23 16.52 -4.03 -9.54
N VAL A 24 16.23 -3.31 -10.62
CA VAL A 24 17.21 -2.44 -11.31
C VAL A 24 17.65 -1.30 -10.40
N VAL A 25 16.70 -0.65 -9.71
CA VAL A 25 16.98 0.41 -8.73
C VAL A 25 17.76 -0.14 -7.55
N PHE A 26 17.36 -1.30 -7.03
CA PHE A 26 18.06 -1.98 -5.96
C PHE A 26 19.51 -2.32 -6.34
N PHE A 27 19.74 -2.87 -7.55
CA PHE A 27 21.07 -3.16 -8.05
C PHE A 27 21.96 -1.92 -8.07
N LEU A 28 21.47 -0.82 -8.61
CA LEU A 28 22.22 0.45 -8.68
C LEU A 28 22.49 1.04 -7.30
N ALA A 29 21.55 0.91 -6.36
CA ALA A 29 21.73 1.34 -4.98
C ALA A 29 22.82 0.52 -4.26
N VAL A 30 22.84 -0.79 -4.46
CA VAL A 30 23.91 -1.66 -3.94
C VAL A 30 25.25 -1.33 -4.62
N LEU A 31 25.24 -1.05 -5.91
CA LEU A 31 26.44 -0.59 -6.63
C LEU A 31 27.02 0.69 -6.01
N ALA A 32 26.15 1.64 -5.60
CA ALA A 32 26.59 2.85 -4.90
C ALA A 32 27.37 2.54 -3.62
N LEU A 33 26.92 1.54 -2.84
CA LEU A 33 27.61 1.16 -1.61
C LEU A 33 29.06 0.72 -1.87
N PHE A 34 29.30 0.05 -2.99
CA PHE A 34 30.65 -0.44 -3.35
C PHE A 34 31.54 0.62 -3.99
N ILE A 35 31.00 1.50 -4.85
CA ILE A 35 31.83 2.36 -5.68
C ILE A 35 31.77 3.86 -5.34
N ASP A 36 30.67 4.34 -4.74
CA ASP A 36 30.54 5.75 -4.39
C ASP A 36 31.39 6.09 -3.17
N LYS A 37 32.19 7.14 -3.25
CA LYS A 37 33.10 7.58 -2.18
C LYS A 37 32.47 8.58 -1.22
N ARG A 38 31.28 9.11 -1.55
CA ARG A 38 30.58 10.11 -0.72
C ARG A 38 29.99 9.47 0.53
N LYS A 39 30.28 10.02 1.70
CA LYS A 39 29.78 9.50 2.98
C LYS A 39 28.26 9.61 3.10
N ILE A 40 27.64 10.54 2.39
CA ILE A 40 26.17 10.74 2.39
C ILE A 40 25.40 9.46 1.98
N LYS A 41 25.99 8.55 1.19
CA LYS A 41 25.37 7.25 0.86
C LYS A 41 24.96 6.46 2.10
N TYR A 42 25.72 6.56 3.19
CA TYR A 42 25.40 5.83 4.43
C TYR A 42 24.20 6.43 5.16
N VAL A 43 23.92 7.73 4.97
CA VAL A 43 22.72 8.36 5.52
C VAL A 43 21.48 7.83 4.80
N PHE A 44 21.49 7.79 3.46
CA PHE A 44 20.38 7.23 2.70
C PHE A 44 20.22 5.74 2.93
N PHE A 45 21.30 4.98 2.98
CA PHE A 45 21.23 3.56 3.27
C PHE A 45 20.71 3.29 4.68
N GLY A 46 21.22 4.01 5.69
CA GLY A 46 20.76 3.88 7.07
C GLY A 46 19.29 4.28 7.23
N GLY A 47 18.87 5.37 6.57
CA GLY A 47 17.46 5.79 6.54
C GLY A 47 16.56 4.74 5.89
N ALA A 48 16.99 4.16 4.77
CA ALA A 48 16.24 3.07 4.11
C ALA A 48 16.12 1.83 5.00
N MET A 49 17.21 1.38 5.62
CA MET A 49 17.19 0.21 6.52
C MET A 49 16.36 0.46 7.77
N PHE A 50 16.44 1.66 8.32
CA PHE A 50 15.64 2.04 9.48
C PHE A 50 14.13 2.04 9.14
N ALA A 51 13.76 2.65 8.01
CA ALA A 51 12.38 2.64 7.52
C ALA A 51 11.88 1.21 7.22
N LEU A 52 12.73 0.36 6.64
CA LEU A 52 12.41 -1.04 6.37
C LEU A 52 12.09 -1.79 7.66
N VAL A 53 12.96 -1.69 8.66
CA VAL A 53 12.79 -2.40 9.93
C VAL A 53 11.57 -1.90 10.70
N LEU A 54 11.32 -0.59 10.72
CA LEU A 54 10.11 -0.03 11.33
C LEU A 54 8.84 -0.45 10.58
N SER A 55 8.90 -0.65 9.26
CA SER A 55 7.73 -1.07 8.47
C SER A 55 7.23 -2.48 8.81
N TRP A 56 8.05 -3.31 9.46
CA TRP A 56 7.65 -4.65 9.91
C TRP A 56 6.62 -4.63 11.04
N GLY A 57 6.48 -3.52 11.77
CA GLY A 57 5.48 -3.35 12.79
C GLY A 57 5.49 -4.48 13.81
N LYS A 58 4.33 -5.10 14.06
CA LYS A 58 4.21 -6.22 15.02
C LYS A 58 5.11 -7.42 14.71
N ASN A 59 5.60 -7.58 13.50
CA ASN A 59 6.53 -8.65 13.15
C ASN A 59 7.95 -8.41 13.70
N PHE A 60 8.22 -7.19 14.17
CA PHE A 60 9.41 -6.85 14.96
C PHE A 60 9.00 -6.02 16.19
N SER A 61 8.26 -6.66 17.09
CA SER A 61 7.61 -6.04 18.25
C SER A 61 8.60 -5.27 19.13
N LEU A 62 9.79 -5.80 19.35
CA LEU A 62 10.81 -5.13 20.20
C LEU A 62 11.04 -3.66 19.81
N LEU A 63 11.20 -3.37 18.52
CA LEU A 63 11.40 -2.01 18.04
C LEU A 63 10.09 -1.23 18.02
N THR A 64 9.01 -1.87 17.57
CA THR A 64 7.71 -1.23 17.44
C THR A 64 7.16 -0.82 18.80
N ASP A 65 7.24 -1.68 19.80
CA ASP A 65 6.78 -1.41 21.16
C ASP A 65 7.62 -0.29 21.79
N PHE A 66 8.95 -0.31 21.59
CA PHE A 66 9.81 0.80 22.00
C PHE A 66 9.35 2.15 21.41
N PHE A 67 9.00 2.18 20.11
CA PHE A 67 8.54 3.42 19.48
C PHE A 67 7.16 3.84 19.98
N ILE A 68 6.25 2.90 20.24
CA ILE A 68 4.91 3.19 20.79
C ILE A 68 5.02 3.76 22.20
N ASP A 69 5.90 3.21 23.04
CA ASP A 69 6.00 3.56 24.45
C ASP A 69 6.80 4.84 24.69
N TYR A 70 7.85 5.09 23.89
CA TYR A 70 8.81 6.16 24.18
C TYR A 70 8.81 7.31 23.16
N ILE A 71 8.31 7.11 21.92
CA ILE A 71 8.33 8.17 20.92
C ILE A 71 6.98 8.89 20.89
N PRO A 72 6.92 10.18 21.23
CA PRO A 72 5.67 10.93 21.24
C PRO A 72 4.94 10.87 19.90
N ILE A 73 3.63 10.69 19.96
CA ILE A 73 2.73 10.70 18.79
C ILE A 73 2.85 9.47 17.89
N TYR A 74 3.86 8.62 18.04
CA TYR A 74 4.03 7.43 17.18
C TYR A 74 2.82 6.49 17.26
N ASP A 75 2.19 6.35 18.42
CA ASP A 75 0.98 5.57 18.69
C ASP A 75 -0.27 6.08 17.93
N LYS A 76 -0.22 7.26 17.31
CA LYS A 76 -1.32 7.83 16.52
C LYS A 76 -1.28 7.36 15.06
N PHE A 77 -0.19 6.81 14.58
CA PHE A 77 -0.09 6.29 13.23
C PHE A 77 -0.69 4.89 13.13
N ARG A 78 -1.72 4.72 12.28
CA ARG A 78 -2.43 3.45 12.11
C ARG A 78 -1.72 2.47 11.18
N ALA A 79 -1.10 2.97 10.13
CA ALA A 79 -0.47 2.20 9.08
C ALA A 79 1.05 2.31 9.20
N VAL A 80 1.67 1.39 9.93
CA VAL A 80 3.12 1.37 10.14
C VAL A 80 3.88 1.23 8.83
N SER A 81 3.31 0.52 7.84
CA SER A 81 3.87 0.34 6.50
C SER A 81 4.02 1.64 5.71
N SER A 82 3.31 2.72 6.08
CA SER A 82 3.44 4.03 5.40
C SER A 82 4.85 4.61 5.48
N ILE A 83 5.68 4.18 6.45
CA ILE A 83 7.07 4.61 6.57
C ILE A 83 7.94 4.14 5.40
N GLN A 84 7.46 3.17 4.61
CA GLN A 84 8.16 2.69 3.41
C GLN A 84 8.36 3.78 2.35
N VAL A 85 7.61 4.89 2.41
CA VAL A 85 7.84 6.07 1.56
C VAL A 85 9.28 6.61 1.70
N ILE A 86 9.87 6.51 2.90
CA ILE A 86 11.28 6.91 3.13
C ILE A 86 12.22 5.96 2.38
N LEU A 87 11.93 4.67 2.39
CA LEU A 87 12.68 3.67 1.66
C LEU A 87 12.58 3.89 0.15
N GLU A 88 11.36 4.18 -0.36
CA GLU A 88 11.09 4.51 -1.77
C GLU A 88 11.78 5.81 -2.23
N LEU A 89 12.08 6.74 -1.32
CA LEU A 89 12.90 7.92 -1.60
C LEU A 89 14.40 7.58 -1.58
N CYS A 90 14.86 6.86 -0.57
CA CYS A 90 16.29 6.63 -0.33
C CYS A 90 16.93 5.72 -1.41
N PHE A 91 16.25 4.67 -1.85
CA PHE A 91 16.80 3.74 -2.85
C PHE A 91 17.02 4.39 -4.22
N PRO A 92 16.08 5.16 -4.80
CA PRO A 92 16.34 5.88 -6.05
C PRO A 92 17.49 6.90 -5.93
N VAL A 93 17.61 7.59 -4.80
CA VAL A 93 18.76 8.50 -4.58
C VAL A 93 20.06 7.71 -4.60
N LEU A 94 20.15 6.59 -3.88
CA LEU A 94 21.32 5.71 -3.92
C LEU A 94 21.59 5.19 -5.33
N ALA A 95 20.55 4.80 -6.06
CA ALA A 95 20.68 4.30 -7.44
C ALA A 95 21.28 5.35 -8.37
N ILE A 96 20.81 6.60 -8.28
CA ILE A 96 21.38 7.73 -9.06
C ILE A 96 22.84 7.96 -8.65
N MET A 97 23.15 7.95 -7.35
CA MET A 97 24.52 8.08 -6.85
C MET A 97 25.41 6.96 -7.38
N GLY A 98 24.91 5.73 -7.41
CA GLY A 98 25.62 4.56 -7.95
C GLY A 98 25.91 4.69 -9.44
N LEU A 99 24.90 5.04 -10.21
CA LEU A 99 25.02 5.21 -11.67
C LEU A 99 25.97 6.39 -12.01
N GLN A 100 25.84 7.52 -11.32
CA GLN A 100 26.73 8.67 -11.49
C GLN A 100 28.19 8.29 -11.18
N SER A 101 28.42 7.67 -10.02
CA SER A 101 29.79 7.26 -9.62
C SER A 101 30.38 6.22 -10.56
N PHE A 102 29.55 5.32 -11.09
CA PHE A 102 29.97 4.31 -12.06
C PHE A 102 30.58 4.92 -13.32
N PHE A 103 30.04 6.02 -13.83
CA PHE A 103 30.58 6.70 -15.01
C PHE A 103 31.84 7.55 -14.72
N ILE A 104 32.11 7.86 -13.44
CA ILE A 104 33.25 8.70 -13.04
C ILE A 104 34.48 7.86 -12.68
N VAL A 105 34.27 6.69 -12.07
CA VAL A 105 35.37 5.84 -11.60
C VAL A 105 36.09 5.13 -12.75
N GLU A 106 37.33 4.74 -12.52
CA GLU A 106 38.14 4.03 -13.51
C GLU A 106 37.63 2.61 -13.80
N LYS A 107 37.92 2.09 -14.98
CA LYS A 107 37.50 0.76 -15.45
C LYS A 107 37.75 -0.38 -14.44
N PRO A 108 38.89 -0.49 -13.73
CA PRO A 108 39.10 -1.54 -12.73
C PRO A 108 38.08 -1.46 -11.59
N GLN A 109 37.72 -0.25 -11.15
CA GLN A 109 36.73 -0.03 -10.08
C GLN A 109 35.31 -0.33 -10.59
N GLN A 110 34.99 0.05 -11.84
CA GLN A 110 33.72 -0.30 -12.50
C GLN A 110 33.52 -1.82 -12.51
N THR A 111 34.50 -2.56 -13.00
CA THR A 111 34.42 -4.03 -13.12
C THR A 111 34.30 -4.71 -11.75
N LYS A 112 35.09 -4.26 -10.75
CA LYS A 112 34.98 -4.77 -9.38
C LYS A 112 33.63 -4.43 -8.77
N GLY A 113 33.12 -3.21 -8.99
CA GLY A 113 31.80 -2.78 -8.50
C GLY A 113 30.67 -3.66 -9.05
N ILE A 114 30.68 -3.90 -10.39
CA ILE A 114 29.70 -4.80 -11.01
C ILE A 114 29.80 -6.21 -10.40
N LEU A 115 31.02 -6.75 -10.30
CA LEU A 115 31.24 -8.10 -9.77
C LEU A 115 30.70 -8.24 -8.32
N HIS A 116 31.04 -7.32 -7.43
CA HIS A 116 30.58 -7.38 -6.04
C HIS A 116 29.05 -7.24 -5.96
N THR A 117 28.46 -6.35 -6.76
CA THR A 117 27.00 -6.17 -6.79
C THR A 117 26.27 -7.41 -7.31
N VAL A 118 26.81 -8.02 -8.38
CA VAL A 118 26.25 -9.27 -8.93
C VAL A 118 26.39 -10.43 -7.93
N LEU A 119 27.56 -10.60 -7.32
CA LEU A 119 27.78 -11.63 -6.31
C LEU A 119 26.85 -11.46 -5.11
N PHE A 120 26.67 -10.23 -4.64
CA PHE A 120 25.72 -9.94 -3.59
C PHE A 120 24.28 -10.25 -4.02
N GLY A 121 23.83 -9.68 -5.16
CA GLY A 121 22.45 -9.82 -5.62
C GLY A 121 22.09 -11.27 -5.96
N LEU A 122 22.92 -11.97 -6.77
CA LEU A 122 22.67 -13.37 -7.10
C LEU A 122 22.87 -14.28 -5.88
N GLY A 123 23.81 -13.96 -4.98
CA GLY A 123 23.99 -14.68 -3.72
C GLY A 123 22.74 -14.66 -2.87
N VAL A 124 22.10 -13.49 -2.73
CA VAL A 124 20.80 -13.36 -2.04
C VAL A 124 19.72 -14.19 -2.75
N MET A 125 19.63 -14.09 -4.09
CA MET A 125 18.64 -14.88 -4.86
C MET A 125 18.84 -16.39 -4.68
N ILE A 126 20.07 -16.87 -4.67
CA ILE A 126 20.39 -18.30 -4.45
C ILE A 126 19.98 -18.72 -3.02
N ILE A 127 20.29 -17.93 -2.01
CA ILE A 127 19.91 -18.23 -0.62
C ILE A 127 18.38 -18.33 -0.51
N LEU A 128 17.65 -17.36 -1.06
CA LEU A 128 16.19 -17.35 -1.07
C LEU A 128 15.61 -18.53 -1.86
N PHE A 129 16.23 -18.90 -2.98
CA PHE A 129 15.78 -20.03 -3.79
C PHE A 129 16.01 -21.39 -3.08
N VAL A 130 17.14 -21.57 -2.42
CA VAL A 130 17.43 -22.79 -1.66
C VAL A 130 16.53 -22.90 -0.45
N SER A 131 16.26 -21.78 0.24
CA SER A 131 15.40 -21.75 1.43
C SER A 131 13.90 -21.84 1.11
N LYS A 132 13.47 -21.81 -0.16
CA LYS A 132 12.04 -21.78 -0.51
C LYS A 132 11.20 -22.91 0.09
N GLY A 133 11.78 -24.10 0.28
CA GLY A 133 11.11 -25.24 0.89
C GLY A 133 10.94 -25.16 2.42
N ALA A 134 11.62 -24.22 3.07
CA ALA A 134 11.52 -24.00 4.51
C ALA A 134 10.35 -23.07 4.90
N TRP A 135 9.74 -22.39 3.92
CA TRP A 135 8.64 -21.46 4.17
C TRP A 135 7.29 -22.17 4.16
N SER A 136 6.41 -21.84 5.09
CA SER A 136 5.09 -22.46 5.20
C SER A 136 4.11 -22.01 4.12
N TYR A 137 4.33 -20.85 3.51
CA TYR A 137 3.39 -20.18 2.61
C TYR A 137 1.95 -20.06 3.15
N ALA A 138 1.79 -20.14 4.48
CA ALA A 138 0.51 -20.02 5.15
C ALA A 138 0.14 -18.55 5.35
N GLY A 139 -1.09 -18.17 5.06
CA GLY A 139 -1.64 -16.84 5.31
C GLY A 139 -2.61 -16.82 6.48
N SER A 140 -2.83 -15.64 7.07
CA SER A 140 -3.71 -15.43 8.23
C SER A 140 -5.17 -15.90 7.99
N ASN A 141 -5.63 -15.86 6.73
CA ASN A 141 -7.00 -16.24 6.35
C ASN A 141 -7.13 -17.71 5.90
N ASP A 142 -6.05 -18.49 5.88
CA ASP A 142 -6.08 -19.87 5.39
C ASP A 142 -7.00 -20.77 6.24
N GLY A 143 -7.16 -20.47 7.54
CA GLY A 143 -8.12 -21.18 8.39
C GLY A 143 -9.58 -21.00 7.95
N LEU A 144 -9.94 -19.79 7.51
CA LEU A 144 -11.26 -19.48 6.96
C LEU A 144 -11.48 -20.19 5.61
N TYR A 145 -10.46 -20.22 4.76
CA TYR A 145 -10.52 -20.93 3.47
C TYR A 145 -10.63 -22.44 3.66
N LEU A 146 -9.93 -22.99 4.66
CA LEU A 146 -10.03 -24.40 5.01
C LEU A 146 -11.46 -24.79 5.39
N GLN A 147 -12.13 -23.94 6.20
CA GLN A 147 -13.51 -24.18 6.62
C GLN A 147 -14.52 -24.08 5.47
N ASN A 148 -14.33 -23.09 4.57
CA ASN A 148 -15.30 -22.81 3.50
C ASN A 148 -15.08 -23.64 2.23
N TYR A 149 -13.83 -23.98 1.89
CA TYR A 149 -13.47 -24.59 0.60
C TYR A 149 -12.71 -25.93 0.73
N GLY A 150 -12.37 -26.33 1.96
CA GLY A 150 -11.68 -27.59 2.24
C GLY A 150 -10.16 -27.56 2.02
N PRO A 151 -9.44 -28.64 2.38
CA PRO A 151 -7.99 -28.71 2.38
C PRO A 151 -7.38 -28.60 0.99
N GLY A 152 -7.99 -29.18 -0.04
CA GLY A 152 -7.47 -29.14 -1.41
C GLY A 152 -7.34 -27.72 -1.96
N PHE A 153 -8.23 -26.80 -1.59
CA PHE A 153 -8.13 -25.41 -1.97
C PHE A 153 -6.93 -24.72 -1.32
N VAL A 154 -6.72 -24.94 -0.02
CA VAL A 154 -5.59 -24.35 0.72
C VAL A 154 -4.25 -24.87 0.21
N ASP A 155 -4.17 -26.16 -0.12
CA ASP A 155 -2.94 -26.74 -0.68
C ASP A 155 -2.63 -26.18 -2.08
N ALA A 156 -3.64 -26.03 -2.94
CA ALA A 156 -3.49 -25.37 -4.24
C ALA A 156 -3.04 -23.91 -4.07
N LEU A 157 -3.62 -23.18 -3.11
CA LEU A 157 -3.26 -21.78 -2.82
C LEU A 157 -1.80 -21.65 -2.34
N LYS A 158 -1.31 -22.56 -1.50
CA LYS A 158 0.09 -22.60 -1.07
C LYS A 158 1.04 -22.92 -2.24
N ALA A 159 0.64 -23.83 -3.13
CA ALA A 159 1.41 -24.14 -4.34
C ALA A 159 1.51 -22.92 -5.28
N ASP A 160 0.41 -22.17 -5.45
CA ASP A 160 0.40 -20.91 -6.22
C ASP A 160 1.32 -19.86 -5.59
N ARG A 161 1.28 -19.66 -4.27
CA ARG A 161 2.18 -18.75 -3.56
C ARG A 161 3.65 -19.12 -3.76
N MET A 162 3.99 -20.41 -3.65
CA MET A 162 5.36 -20.91 -3.92
C MET A 162 5.77 -20.69 -5.37
N SER A 163 4.86 -20.89 -6.31
CA SER A 163 5.10 -20.65 -7.75
C SER A 163 5.38 -19.16 -8.01
N LEU A 164 4.57 -18.26 -7.47
CA LEU A 164 4.75 -16.82 -7.57
C LEU A 164 6.09 -16.36 -6.97
N TYR A 165 6.43 -16.86 -5.79
CA TYR A 165 7.71 -16.59 -5.15
C TYR A 165 8.89 -17.02 -6.04
N THR A 166 8.83 -18.24 -6.59
CA THR A 166 9.88 -18.77 -7.47
C THR A 166 9.99 -17.97 -8.76
N ALA A 167 8.86 -17.63 -9.38
CA ALA A 167 8.84 -16.82 -10.60
C ALA A 167 9.43 -15.41 -10.37
N ASP A 168 9.18 -14.80 -9.22
CA ASP A 168 9.72 -13.48 -8.90
C ASP A 168 11.22 -13.52 -8.63
N LEU A 169 11.72 -14.56 -7.97
CA LEU A 169 13.17 -14.77 -7.80
C LEU A 169 13.90 -14.92 -9.15
N LEU A 170 13.34 -15.73 -10.06
CA LEU A 170 13.93 -15.94 -11.38
C LEU A 170 13.90 -14.65 -12.22
N ARG A 171 12.79 -13.91 -12.18
CA ARG A 171 12.67 -12.59 -12.80
C ARG A 171 13.72 -11.63 -12.25
N SER A 172 13.87 -11.57 -10.93
CA SER A 172 14.85 -10.71 -10.26
C SER A 172 16.29 -11.08 -10.65
N ALA A 173 16.62 -12.35 -10.66
CA ALA A 173 17.94 -12.82 -11.12
C ALA A 173 18.20 -12.44 -12.59
N PHE A 174 17.19 -12.55 -13.45
CA PHE A 174 17.28 -12.13 -14.85
C PHE A 174 17.63 -10.64 -14.97
N PHE A 175 16.92 -9.76 -14.27
CA PHE A 175 17.20 -8.32 -14.31
C PHE A 175 18.58 -7.98 -13.77
N ILE A 176 19.06 -8.67 -12.70
CA ILE A 176 20.42 -8.51 -12.17
C ILE A 176 21.46 -8.82 -13.25
N VAL A 177 21.27 -9.92 -13.98
CA VAL A 177 22.21 -10.32 -15.04
C VAL A 177 22.18 -9.34 -16.20
N VAL A 178 21.00 -8.92 -16.64
CA VAL A 178 20.86 -8.03 -17.81
C VAL A 178 21.43 -6.64 -17.50
N ILE A 179 21.14 -6.05 -16.33
CA ILE A 179 21.72 -4.74 -15.98
C ILE A 179 23.24 -4.83 -15.83
N ALA A 180 23.75 -5.90 -15.23
CA ALA A 180 25.19 -6.13 -15.13
C ALA A 180 25.84 -6.24 -16.52
N ALA A 181 25.20 -6.94 -17.47
CA ALA A 181 25.67 -7.04 -18.85
C ALA A 181 25.70 -5.67 -19.54
N VAL A 182 24.67 -4.84 -19.40
CA VAL A 182 24.64 -3.48 -19.97
C VAL A 182 25.79 -2.64 -19.43
N LEU A 183 26.00 -2.62 -18.11
CA LEU A 183 27.09 -1.88 -17.50
C LEU A 183 28.46 -2.44 -17.87
N TRP A 184 28.58 -3.76 -17.97
CA TRP A 184 29.83 -4.41 -18.43
C TRP A 184 30.17 -4.06 -19.89
N LEU A 185 29.18 -4.08 -20.81
CA LEU A 185 29.38 -3.67 -22.21
C LEU A 185 29.88 -2.23 -22.32
N TYR A 186 29.38 -1.33 -21.42
CA TYR A 186 29.95 0.01 -21.33
C TYR A 186 31.43 -0.01 -20.91
N THR A 187 31.81 -0.79 -19.90
CA THR A 187 33.25 -0.91 -19.49
C THR A 187 34.16 -1.41 -20.60
N GLN A 188 33.61 -2.23 -21.53
CA GLN A 188 34.32 -2.71 -22.70
C GLN A 188 34.31 -1.72 -23.87
N LYS A 189 33.80 -0.50 -23.69
CA LYS A 189 33.64 0.54 -24.72
C LYS A 189 32.80 0.11 -25.94
N ARG A 190 31.92 -0.90 -25.75
CA ARG A 190 30.96 -1.35 -26.77
C ARG A 190 29.68 -0.55 -26.78
N LEU A 191 29.39 0.17 -25.71
CA LEU A 191 28.25 1.08 -25.58
C LEU A 191 28.73 2.50 -25.22
N ALA A 192 28.10 3.52 -25.81
CA ALA A 192 28.27 4.88 -25.38
C ALA A 192 27.53 5.11 -24.03
N GLN A 193 27.99 6.10 -23.26
CA GLN A 193 27.38 6.42 -21.95
C GLN A 193 25.87 6.68 -22.05
N ASN A 194 25.46 7.52 -23.01
CA ASN A 194 24.04 7.83 -23.18
C ASN A 194 23.20 6.59 -23.53
N THR A 195 23.74 5.69 -24.36
CA THR A 195 23.07 4.43 -24.69
C THR A 195 22.94 3.53 -23.45
N ALA A 196 23.98 3.45 -22.63
CA ALA A 196 23.91 2.69 -21.39
C ALA A 196 22.86 3.25 -20.42
N ILE A 197 22.78 4.58 -20.26
CA ILE A 197 21.76 5.25 -19.44
C ILE A 197 20.34 4.95 -19.96
N ILE A 198 20.12 5.06 -21.26
CA ILE A 198 18.82 4.78 -21.88
C ILE A 198 18.43 3.32 -21.65
N LEU A 199 19.36 2.37 -21.85
CA LEU A 199 19.08 0.94 -21.62
C LEU A 199 18.75 0.65 -20.16
N VAL A 200 19.49 1.25 -19.21
CA VAL A 200 19.18 1.16 -17.77
C VAL A 200 17.78 1.71 -17.47
N GLY A 201 17.42 2.87 -18.04
CA GLY A 201 16.09 3.46 -17.90
C GLY A 201 14.98 2.55 -18.46
N ILE A 202 15.20 1.96 -19.63
CA ILE A 202 14.26 1.02 -20.24
C ILE A 202 14.09 -0.21 -19.35
N LEU A 203 15.19 -0.81 -18.85
CA LEU A 203 15.12 -1.96 -17.95
C LEU A 203 14.36 -1.64 -16.67
N MET A 204 14.58 -0.45 -16.10
CA MET A 204 13.86 0.02 -14.91
C MET A 204 12.35 0.15 -15.18
N ILE A 205 11.97 0.74 -16.31
CA ILE A 205 10.56 0.88 -16.68
C ILE A 205 9.92 -0.51 -16.87
N PHE A 206 10.58 -1.43 -17.55
CA PHE A 206 10.07 -2.78 -17.72
C PHE A 206 9.92 -3.52 -16.39
N ASP A 207 10.92 -3.43 -15.52
CA ASP A 207 10.89 -4.07 -14.19
C ASP A 207 9.72 -3.57 -13.35
N LEU A 208 9.52 -2.26 -13.25
CA LEU A 208 8.42 -1.65 -12.51
C LEU A 208 7.06 -1.95 -13.17
N PHE A 209 6.93 -1.72 -14.48
CA PHE A 209 5.68 -1.84 -15.20
C PHE A 209 5.08 -3.25 -15.13
N PHE A 210 5.89 -4.30 -15.24
CA PHE A 210 5.39 -5.67 -15.18
C PHE A 210 4.92 -6.07 -13.77
N VAL A 211 5.44 -5.45 -12.73
CA VAL A 211 4.93 -5.65 -11.37
C VAL A 211 3.67 -4.83 -11.17
N ASP A 212 3.69 -3.54 -11.48
CA ASP A 212 2.57 -2.62 -11.27
C ASP A 212 1.31 -3.07 -12.02
N LYS A 213 1.48 -3.56 -13.27
CA LYS A 213 0.36 -4.08 -14.07
C LYS A 213 -0.39 -5.24 -13.43
N LYS A 214 0.22 -5.97 -12.48
CA LYS A 214 -0.47 -7.02 -11.72
C LYS A 214 -1.47 -6.45 -10.73
N TYR A 215 -1.26 -5.22 -10.26
CA TYR A 215 -2.07 -4.54 -9.26
C TYR A 215 -3.01 -3.50 -9.86
N VAL A 216 -2.57 -2.83 -10.92
CA VAL A 216 -3.37 -1.84 -11.65
C VAL A 216 -3.40 -2.21 -13.12
N SER A 217 -4.58 -2.55 -13.61
CA SER A 217 -4.83 -2.98 -15.00
C SER A 217 -5.91 -2.11 -15.63
N GLY A 218 -6.13 -2.25 -16.94
CA GLY A 218 -7.19 -1.49 -17.63
C GLY A 218 -8.60 -1.72 -17.06
N LYS A 219 -8.82 -2.81 -16.32
CA LYS A 219 -10.11 -3.12 -15.67
C LYS A 219 -10.36 -2.29 -14.40
N ASP A 220 -9.30 -1.70 -13.84
CA ASP A 220 -9.36 -0.90 -12.61
C ASP A 220 -9.66 0.57 -12.93
N PHE A 221 -9.68 0.95 -14.21
CA PHE A 221 -10.07 2.28 -14.67
C PHE A 221 -11.55 2.32 -15.01
N MET A 222 -12.26 3.24 -14.38
CA MET A 222 -13.68 3.49 -14.61
C MET A 222 -13.88 4.77 -15.44
N ASN A 223 -15.01 4.88 -16.11
CA ASN A 223 -15.37 6.13 -16.78
C ASN A 223 -15.55 7.24 -15.73
N GLY A 224 -15.10 8.45 -16.02
CA GLY A 224 -15.24 9.58 -15.09
C GLY A 224 -16.68 9.87 -14.65
N ARG A 225 -17.68 9.56 -15.49
CA ARG A 225 -19.10 9.65 -15.12
C ARG A 225 -19.50 8.63 -14.06
N GLU A 226 -18.96 7.42 -14.12
CA GLU A 226 -19.20 6.35 -13.13
C GLU A 226 -18.54 6.67 -11.80
N VAL A 227 -17.33 7.25 -11.84
CA VAL A 227 -16.64 7.74 -10.63
C VAL A 227 -17.42 8.87 -9.95
N ALA A 228 -18.06 9.72 -10.72
CA ALA A 228 -18.87 10.83 -10.22
C ALA A 228 -20.29 10.41 -9.78
N ALA A 229 -20.78 9.23 -10.16
CA ALA A 229 -22.13 8.77 -9.85
C ALA A 229 -22.49 8.77 -8.35
N PRO A 230 -21.59 8.37 -7.41
CA PRO A 230 -21.87 8.45 -5.99
C PRO A 230 -22.05 9.88 -5.45
N PHE A 231 -21.63 10.88 -6.21
CA PHE A 231 -21.73 12.30 -5.88
C PHE A 231 -22.84 13.02 -6.65
N GLN A 232 -23.82 12.28 -7.14
CA GLN A 232 -25.07 12.83 -7.68
C GLN A 232 -26.13 12.85 -6.59
N GLU A 233 -26.90 13.94 -6.52
CA GLU A 233 -28.00 14.08 -5.58
C GLU A 233 -29.10 13.05 -5.87
N THR A 234 -29.52 12.33 -4.87
CA THR A 234 -30.71 11.47 -4.94
C THR A 234 -31.97 12.29 -4.71
N PRO A 235 -33.17 11.78 -5.03
CA PRO A 235 -34.41 12.43 -4.67
C PRO A 235 -34.53 12.74 -3.16
N ALA A 236 -33.93 11.91 -2.31
CA ALA A 236 -33.86 12.15 -0.88
C ALA A 236 -33.01 13.40 -0.56
N ASP A 237 -31.82 13.52 -1.16
CA ASP A 237 -30.95 14.67 -0.96
C ASP A 237 -31.61 15.96 -1.43
N ILE A 238 -32.22 15.94 -2.62
CA ILE A 238 -32.94 17.10 -3.18
C ILE A 238 -34.08 17.57 -2.25
N GLN A 239 -34.78 16.61 -1.65
CA GLN A 239 -35.85 16.94 -0.69
C GLN A 239 -35.29 17.59 0.58
N ILE A 240 -34.24 17.05 1.15
CA ILE A 240 -33.58 17.54 2.37
C ILE A 240 -32.96 18.92 2.12
N LEU A 241 -32.29 19.14 0.99
CA LEU A 241 -31.62 20.40 0.66
C LEU A 241 -32.57 21.59 0.48
N ARG A 242 -33.88 21.35 0.34
CA ARG A 242 -34.90 22.42 0.31
C ARG A 242 -35.14 23.06 1.65
N ASP A 243 -34.74 22.42 2.75
CA ASP A 243 -34.87 22.96 4.11
C ASP A 243 -33.69 23.89 4.42
N PRO A 244 -33.93 25.21 4.62
CA PRO A 244 -32.87 26.15 4.91
C PRO A 244 -32.46 26.15 6.39
N SER A 245 -33.12 25.35 7.25
CA SER A 245 -32.84 25.33 8.67
C SER A 245 -31.47 24.65 8.98
N ASN A 246 -30.99 24.82 10.21
CA ASN A 246 -29.78 24.15 10.62
C ASN A 246 -30.10 22.80 11.28
N TYR A 247 -29.69 21.72 10.65
CA TYR A 247 -29.95 20.33 11.07
C TYR A 247 -28.77 19.43 10.72
N ARG A 248 -28.80 18.22 11.26
CA ARG A 248 -27.95 17.11 10.84
C ARG A 248 -28.78 16.03 10.16
N VAL A 249 -28.06 15.25 9.35
CA VAL A 249 -28.61 14.09 8.62
C VAL A 249 -27.91 12.82 9.10
N PHE A 250 -28.65 11.76 9.29
CA PHE A 250 -28.12 10.43 9.57
C PHE A 250 -28.54 9.46 8.45
N GLU A 251 -27.56 8.81 7.83
CA GLU A 251 -27.77 7.77 6.83
C GLU A 251 -27.65 6.40 7.49
N VAL A 252 -28.72 5.60 7.46
CA VAL A 252 -28.76 4.31 8.15
C VAL A 252 -27.87 3.26 7.46
N SER A 253 -27.87 3.23 6.13
CA SER A 253 -27.11 2.22 5.35
C SER A 253 -25.60 2.36 5.50
N GLY A 254 -25.11 3.59 5.51
CA GLY A 254 -23.67 3.89 5.63
C GLY A 254 -23.19 4.15 7.04
N ASN A 255 -24.11 4.31 8.00
CA ASN A 255 -23.81 4.60 9.41
C ASN A 255 -22.80 5.74 9.59
N LEU A 256 -21.76 5.52 10.40
CA LEU A 256 -20.66 6.46 10.60
C LEU A 256 -19.55 6.39 9.54
N SER A 257 -19.69 5.56 8.52
CA SER A 257 -18.64 5.31 7.53
C SER A 257 -18.96 5.83 6.14
N SER A 258 -20.21 6.24 5.87
CA SER A 258 -20.58 6.80 4.57
C SER A 258 -20.00 8.20 4.38
N ALA A 259 -19.22 8.36 3.31
CA ALA A 259 -18.73 9.67 2.87
C ALA A 259 -19.80 10.44 2.08
N ARG A 260 -20.78 9.74 1.48
CA ARG A 260 -21.78 10.31 0.59
C ARG A 260 -22.71 11.30 1.33
N ALA A 261 -23.28 10.87 2.47
CA ALA A 261 -24.14 11.76 3.27
C ALA A 261 -23.40 13.03 3.73
N SER A 262 -22.12 12.94 4.06
CA SER A 262 -21.31 14.10 4.45
C SER A 262 -20.91 15.01 3.30
N TYR A 263 -21.02 14.54 2.05
CA TYR A 263 -20.77 15.36 0.88
C TYR A 263 -21.91 16.36 0.65
N PHE A 264 -23.16 15.93 0.81
CA PHE A 264 -24.35 16.76 0.55
C PHE A 264 -24.88 17.47 1.79
N HIS A 265 -24.69 16.90 2.99
CA HIS A 265 -25.35 17.33 4.21
C HIS A 265 -24.37 17.46 5.38
N LYS A 266 -24.79 18.17 6.42
CA LYS A 266 -24.14 18.11 7.75
C LYS A 266 -24.45 16.75 8.38
N SER A 267 -23.74 15.72 7.95
CA SER A 267 -23.97 14.35 8.39
C SER A 267 -23.50 14.13 9.83
N LEU A 268 -24.22 13.27 10.57
CA LEU A 268 -23.77 12.73 11.85
C LEU A 268 -22.60 11.77 11.66
N GLY A 269 -22.57 11.06 10.52
CA GLY A 269 -21.53 10.13 10.12
C GLY A 269 -20.48 10.78 9.23
N GLY A 270 -19.68 9.92 8.61
CA GLY A 270 -18.64 10.27 7.66
C GLY A 270 -17.39 9.42 7.90
N TYR A 271 -16.73 9.03 6.82
CA TYR A 271 -15.45 8.35 6.96
C TYR A 271 -14.38 9.33 7.40
N HIS A 272 -13.81 9.10 8.59
CA HIS A 272 -12.69 9.89 9.09
C HIS A 272 -11.71 9.01 9.85
N ALA A 273 -10.44 9.02 9.44
CA ALA A 273 -9.39 8.19 10.03
C ALA A 273 -9.12 8.54 11.51
N ALA A 274 -9.28 9.81 11.89
CA ALA A 274 -9.07 10.31 13.25
C ALA A 274 -10.40 10.60 13.98
N LYS A 275 -11.39 9.73 13.82
CA LYS A 275 -12.68 9.87 14.51
C LYS A 275 -12.49 9.88 16.03
N PRO A 276 -13.03 10.88 16.76
CA PRO A 276 -12.96 10.89 18.22
C PRO A 276 -13.62 9.64 18.82
N ARG A 277 -12.93 9.00 19.76
CA ARG A 277 -13.40 7.76 20.39
C ARG A 277 -14.79 7.93 21.04
N ARG A 278 -15.09 9.10 21.59
CA ARG A 278 -16.41 9.41 22.18
C ARG A 278 -17.54 9.31 21.17
N ILE A 279 -17.33 9.75 19.93
CA ILE A 279 -18.33 9.65 18.86
C ILE A 279 -18.57 8.18 18.49
N GLN A 280 -17.49 7.38 18.39
CA GLN A 280 -17.63 5.94 18.16
C GLN A 280 -18.38 5.24 19.31
N GLN A 281 -18.06 5.56 20.57
CA GLN A 281 -18.75 5.01 21.74
C GLN A 281 -20.23 5.40 21.76
N LEU A 282 -20.56 6.65 21.42
CA LEU A 282 -21.95 7.10 21.33
C LEU A 282 -22.72 6.29 20.28
N PHE A 283 -22.08 6.02 19.14
CA PHE A 283 -22.68 5.16 18.13
C PHE A 283 -22.87 3.73 18.64
N ASP A 284 -21.82 3.09 19.13
CA ASP A 284 -21.83 1.65 19.49
C ASP A 284 -22.80 1.34 20.65
N TYR A 285 -22.88 2.25 21.62
CA TYR A 285 -23.66 2.02 22.84
C TYR A 285 -25.06 2.63 22.83
N GLN A 286 -25.36 3.54 21.92
CA GLN A 286 -26.65 4.24 21.88
C GLN A 286 -27.29 4.14 20.48
N ILE A 287 -26.70 4.73 19.45
CA ILE A 287 -27.33 4.85 18.12
C ILE A 287 -27.55 3.48 17.49
N ALA A 288 -26.54 2.59 17.52
CA ALA A 288 -26.66 1.21 17.01
C ALA A 288 -27.66 0.35 17.80
N LYS A 289 -28.08 0.80 18.99
CA LYS A 289 -29.13 0.18 19.81
C LYS A 289 -30.49 0.87 19.64
N ASN A 290 -30.64 1.68 18.60
CA ASN A 290 -31.88 2.40 18.27
C ASN A 290 -32.35 3.40 19.36
N ASN A 291 -31.41 3.99 20.10
CA ASN A 291 -31.75 5.08 21.01
C ASN A 291 -31.97 6.36 20.21
N ILE A 292 -33.23 6.65 19.90
CA ILE A 292 -33.63 7.81 19.09
C ILE A 292 -33.41 9.12 19.84
N GLU A 293 -33.51 9.15 21.15
CA GLU A 293 -33.32 10.39 21.97
C GLU A 293 -31.91 10.97 21.74
N VAL A 294 -30.93 10.15 21.45
CA VAL A 294 -29.56 10.62 21.10
C VAL A 294 -29.54 11.32 19.77
N LEU A 295 -30.33 10.87 18.80
CA LEU A 295 -30.46 11.55 17.50
C LEU A 295 -31.17 12.90 17.67
N ASP A 296 -32.19 12.97 18.54
CA ASP A 296 -32.89 14.22 18.91
C ASP A 296 -31.92 15.24 19.50
N PHE A 297 -31.12 14.79 20.50
CA PHE A 297 -30.10 15.61 21.15
C PHE A 297 -29.02 16.10 20.18
N LEU A 298 -28.63 15.26 19.18
CA LEU A 298 -27.66 15.64 18.17
C LEU A 298 -28.24 16.47 17.02
N ASN A 299 -29.49 16.88 17.12
CA ASN A 299 -30.22 17.66 16.10
C ASN A 299 -30.28 16.92 14.74
N VAL A 300 -30.51 15.61 14.75
CA VAL A 300 -30.71 14.82 13.53
C VAL A 300 -32.18 14.98 13.11
N LYS A 301 -32.44 15.90 12.21
CA LYS A 301 -33.78 16.17 11.68
C LYS A 301 -34.18 15.20 10.55
N TYR A 302 -33.23 14.74 9.76
CA TYR A 302 -33.49 13.83 8.66
C TYR A 302 -32.71 12.54 8.83
N ILE A 303 -33.42 11.42 8.63
CA ILE A 303 -32.84 10.07 8.62
C ILE A 303 -33.05 9.50 7.21
N ILE A 304 -31.96 9.24 6.49
CA ILE A 304 -32.00 8.61 5.17
C ILE A 304 -32.07 7.09 5.37
N GLN A 305 -33.12 6.49 4.86
CA GLN A 305 -33.37 5.05 4.87
C GLN A 305 -33.42 4.53 3.43
N THR A 306 -33.17 3.23 3.27
CA THR A 306 -33.25 2.56 1.97
C THR A 306 -34.38 1.55 2.02
N ASP A 307 -35.27 1.56 1.03
CA ASP A 307 -36.33 0.58 0.90
C ASP A 307 -35.82 -0.77 0.36
N LYS A 308 -36.72 -1.75 0.23
CA LYS A 308 -36.39 -3.10 -0.28
C LYS A 308 -35.94 -3.10 -1.73
N GLU A 309 -36.22 -2.06 -2.47
CA GLU A 309 -35.87 -1.87 -3.88
C GLU A 309 -34.53 -1.12 -4.03
N GLY A 310 -33.90 -0.71 -2.92
CA GLY A 310 -32.64 0.04 -2.90
C GLY A 310 -32.80 1.55 -3.09
N LYS A 311 -34.03 2.08 -3.06
CA LYS A 311 -34.30 3.50 -3.21
C LYS A 311 -34.21 4.21 -1.87
N GLU A 312 -33.47 5.31 -1.86
CA GLU A 312 -33.34 6.16 -0.67
C GLU A 312 -34.51 7.12 -0.51
N PHE A 313 -34.94 7.27 0.72
CA PHE A 313 -35.99 8.22 1.11
C PHE A 313 -35.65 8.85 2.48
N PRO A 314 -35.99 10.13 2.71
CA PRO A 314 -35.79 10.79 3.98
C PRO A 314 -37.01 10.59 4.89
N THR A 315 -36.74 10.26 6.13
CA THR A 315 -37.72 10.30 7.22
C THR A 315 -37.44 11.52 8.09
N VAL A 316 -38.47 12.31 8.37
CA VAL A 316 -38.34 13.47 9.24
C VAL A 316 -38.42 13.04 10.69
N ASN A 317 -37.49 13.45 11.51
CA ASN A 317 -37.54 13.32 12.95
C ASN A 317 -38.12 14.61 13.56
N PRO A 318 -39.36 14.57 14.03
CA PRO A 318 -40.03 15.81 14.55
C PRO A 318 -39.46 16.26 15.89
N ASN A 319 -38.74 15.39 16.62
CA ASN A 319 -38.22 15.66 17.96
C ASN A 319 -36.78 16.19 17.95
N ALA A 320 -36.19 16.41 16.76
CA ALA A 320 -34.85 17.00 16.70
C ALA A 320 -34.83 18.35 17.43
N ASN A 321 -33.89 18.51 18.36
CA ASN A 321 -33.87 19.66 19.28
C ASN A 321 -33.67 21.03 18.61
N GLY A 322 -33.34 21.08 17.33
CA GLY A 322 -33.05 22.33 16.64
C GLY A 322 -31.71 22.93 17.09
N ASN A 323 -31.57 24.24 16.84
CA ASN A 323 -30.43 24.98 17.36
C ASN A 323 -30.81 25.46 18.76
N ALA A 324 -30.28 24.82 19.78
CA ALA A 324 -30.29 25.35 21.12
C ALA A 324 -29.20 26.42 21.29
#